data_e69e1dd4664498bd535506b3cafc0b8c
#
_entry.id   e69e1dd4664498bd535506b3cafc0b8c
#
_cell.length_a   1.000
_cell.length_b   1.000
_cell.length_c   1.000
_cell.angle_alpha   90.00
_cell.angle_beta   90.00
_cell.angle_gamma   90.00
#
_symmetry.space_group_name_H-M   'P 1'
#
loop_
_entity.id
_entity.type
_entity.pdbx_description
1 polymer ?
#
loop_
_entity_poly.entity_id
_entity_poly.type
_entity_poly.pdbx_seq_one_letter_code
_entity_poly.pdbx_strand_id
1 'polypeptide(L)'
;MRVYADGSALVRYLPAPDHSVDWQRWAEQHGPELLVTSLSLIELRHALTTTPAHVRARVHALVDRLEVVRYSDQAVAAAATIDAGLSPFASIHLGVAVAHPDVTAFASYDGRLADAAATHGLEIVSPGLADGWWHAGTRAAARPPALS
;
A
#
# COMPACT_ATOMS: atom_id res chain seq x y z
N MET A 1 -9.47 -12.04 7.78
CA MET A 1 -8.20 -11.50 7.26
C MET A 1 -8.24 -9.98 7.41
N ARG A 2 -7.19 -9.38 7.94
CA ARG A 2 -7.05 -7.91 7.97
C ARG A 2 -5.99 -7.51 6.96
N VAL A 3 -6.30 -6.52 6.15
CA VAL A 3 -5.45 -6.06 5.05
C VAL A 3 -5.03 -4.62 5.30
N TYR A 4 -3.73 -4.39 5.44
CA TYR A 4 -3.19 -3.03 5.48
C TYR A 4 -3.05 -2.50 4.06
N ALA A 5 -3.54 -1.29 3.79
CA ALA A 5 -3.41 -0.63 2.49
C ALA A 5 -2.49 0.60 2.59
N ASP A 6 -1.49 0.65 1.72
CA ASP A 6 -0.63 1.82 1.54
C ASP A 6 -1.25 2.87 0.60
N GLY A 7 -0.56 3.98 0.40
CA GLY A 7 -1.02 5.04 -0.49
C GLY A 7 -1.11 4.61 -1.96
N SER A 8 -0.25 3.71 -2.42
CA SER A 8 -0.29 3.20 -3.79
C SER A 8 -1.56 2.41 -4.10
N ALA A 9 -2.10 1.71 -3.11
CA ALA A 9 -3.39 1.05 -3.21
C ALA A 9 -4.54 2.06 -3.18
N LEU A 10 -4.52 3.01 -2.24
CA LEU A 10 -5.60 3.98 -2.09
C LEU A 10 -5.77 4.91 -3.30
N VAL A 11 -4.70 5.27 -4.00
CA VAL A 11 -4.81 6.11 -5.21
C VAL A 11 -5.57 5.41 -6.33
N ARG A 12 -5.76 4.10 -6.27
CA ARG A 12 -6.58 3.36 -7.23
C ARG A 12 -8.09 3.49 -7.00
N TYR A 13 -8.50 4.20 -5.98
CA TYR A 13 -9.86 4.72 -5.92
C TYR A 13 -10.11 5.84 -6.95
N LEU A 14 -9.05 6.47 -7.45
CA LEU A 14 -9.10 7.39 -8.59
C LEU A 14 -9.30 6.60 -9.90
N PRO A 15 -9.98 7.18 -10.92
CA PRO A 15 -10.25 6.47 -12.17
C PRO A 15 -9.02 6.33 -13.09
N ALA A 16 -8.04 7.24 -13.00
CA ALA A 16 -6.93 7.33 -13.94
C ALA A 16 -5.80 6.29 -13.76
N PRO A 17 -5.39 5.90 -12.53
CA PRO A 17 -4.33 4.91 -12.36
C PRO A 17 -4.66 3.55 -12.96
N ASP A 18 -3.63 2.83 -13.43
CA ASP A 18 -3.77 1.45 -13.86
C ASP A 18 -4.35 0.58 -12.75
N HIS A 19 -5.14 -0.42 -13.12
CA HIS A 19 -5.78 -1.37 -12.20
C HIS A 19 -6.81 -0.76 -11.23
N SER A 20 -7.26 0.48 -11.49
CA SER A 20 -8.28 1.14 -10.66
C SER A 20 -9.60 0.36 -10.61
N VAL A 21 -10.05 -0.19 -11.72
CA VAL A 21 -11.29 -0.98 -11.79
C VAL A 21 -11.15 -2.27 -10.98
N ASP A 22 -10.03 -2.96 -11.09
CA ASP A 22 -9.76 -4.19 -10.35
C ASP A 22 -9.67 -3.93 -8.84
N TRP A 23 -8.96 -2.87 -8.46
CA TRP A 23 -8.88 -2.43 -7.07
C TRP A 23 -10.25 -2.11 -6.50
N GLN A 24 -11.04 -1.28 -7.17
CA GLN A 24 -12.34 -0.85 -6.67
C GLN A 24 -13.30 -2.02 -6.51
N ARG A 25 -13.31 -2.96 -7.46
CA ARG A 25 -14.12 -4.18 -7.38
C ARG A 25 -13.72 -5.04 -6.18
N TRP A 26 -12.44 -5.22 -5.98
CA TRP A 26 -11.92 -5.98 -4.84
C TRP A 26 -12.24 -5.28 -3.52
N ALA A 27 -11.97 -3.98 -3.42
CA ALA A 27 -12.19 -3.18 -2.22
C ALA A 27 -13.68 -3.09 -1.84
N GLU A 28 -14.59 -3.09 -2.81
CA GLU A 28 -16.03 -3.15 -2.56
C GLU A 28 -16.44 -4.42 -1.81
N GLN A 29 -15.80 -5.54 -2.12
CA GLN A 29 -16.06 -6.83 -1.48
C GLN A 29 -15.35 -6.98 -0.13
N HIS A 30 -14.20 -6.34 0.05
CA HIS A 30 -13.30 -6.52 1.18
C HIS A 30 -13.16 -5.27 2.08
N GLY A 31 -14.01 -4.27 1.90
CA GLY A 31 -13.94 -3.01 2.64
C GLY A 31 -13.82 -3.17 4.17
N PRO A 32 -14.61 -4.04 4.82
CA PRO A 32 -14.50 -4.26 6.26
C PRO A 32 -13.17 -4.84 6.74
N GLU A 33 -12.39 -5.44 5.85
CA GLU A 33 -11.09 -6.02 6.15
C GLU A 33 -9.95 -5.01 6.04
N LEU A 34 -10.18 -3.90 5.32
CA LEU A 34 -9.17 -2.88 5.07
C LEU A 34 -8.91 -2.02 6.30
N LEU A 35 -7.65 -1.78 6.57
CA LEU A 35 -7.20 -0.74 7.48
C LEU A 35 -6.06 0.07 6.88
N VAL A 36 -6.00 1.33 7.26
CA VAL A 36 -5.04 2.31 6.77
C VAL A 36 -4.50 3.13 7.93
N THR A 37 -3.47 3.91 7.66
CA THR A 37 -2.99 4.95 8.58
C THR A 37 -3.22 6.34 7.99
N SER A 38 -2.99 7.36 8.81
CA SER A 38 -2.94 8.75 8.33
C SER A 38 -1.91 8.95 7.22
N LEU A 39 -0.83 8.16 7.21
CA LEU A 39 0.17 8.21 6.13
C LEU A 39 -0.42 7.77 4.79
N SER A 40 -1.16 6.66 4.75
CA SER A 40 -1.87 6.22 3.54
C SER A 40 -2.83 7.30 3.02
N LEU A 41 -3.54 7.96 3.94
CA LEU A 41 -4.48 9.03 3.62
C LEU A 41 -3.80 10.30 3.12
N ILE A 42 -2.64 10.64 3.65
CA ILE A 42 -1.84 11.79 3.17
C ILE A 42 -1.38 11.55 1.74
N GLU A 43 -0.88 10.36 1.43
CA GLU A 43 -0.48 10.00 0.07
C GLU A 43 -1.66 10.09 -0.90
N LEU A 44 -2.83 9.61 -0.51
CA LEU A 44 -4.05 9.75 -1.30
C LEU A 44 -4.44 11.21 -1.50
N ARG A 45 -4.48 12.01 -0.43
CA ARG A 45 -4.83 13.43 -0.50
C ARG A 45 -3.90 14.20 -1.42
N HIS A 46 -2.63 13.86 -1.41
CA HIS A 46 -1.65 14.46 -2.32
C HIS A 46 -2.02 14.18 -3.78
N ALA A 47 -2.39 12.97 -4.10
CA ALA A 47 -2.86 12.60 -5.44
C ALA A 47 -4.19 13.28 -5.83
N LEU A 48 -5.02 13.65 -4.85
CA LEU A 48 -6.30 14.31 -5.09
C LEU A 48 -6.18 15.81 -5.44
N THR A 49 -5.03 16.43 -5.23
CA THR A 49 -4.86 17.89 -5.40
C THR A 49 -5.15 18.39 -6.82
N THR A 50 -4.88 17.55 -7.82
CA THR A 50 -5.10 17.85 -9.25
C THR A 50 -6.37 17.20 -9.82
N THR A 51 -7.20 16.63 -8.97
CA THR A 51 -8.38 15.85 -9.37
C THR A 51 -9.63 16.74 -9.36
N PRO A 52 -10.58 16.56 -10.32
CA PRO A 52 -11.85 17.29 -10.32
C PRO A 52 -12.63 17.13 -9.01
N ALA A 53 -13.38 18.17 -8.61
CA ALA A 53 -14.09 18.22 -7.33
C ALA A 53 -15.08 17.06 -7.13
N HIS A 54 -15.82 16.67 -8.16
CA HIS A 54 -16.78 15.56 -8.07
C HIS A 54 -16.10 14.21 -7.86
N VAL A 55 -14.91 14.00 -8.43
CA VAL A 55 -14.10 12.79 -8.19
C VAL A 55 -13.55 12.80 -6.78
N ARG A 56 -13.03 13.93 -6.30
CA ARG A 56 -12.56 14.07 -4.91
C ARG A 56 -13.65 13.71 -3.91
N ALA A 57 -14.85 14.26 -4.09
CA ALA A 57 -15.98 13.99 -3.20
C ALA A 57 -16.33 12.50 -3.14
N ARG A 58 -16.33 11.83 -4.29
CA ARG A 58 -16.58 10.39 -4.37
C ARG A 58 -15.52 9.58 -3.65
N VAL A 59 -14.25 9.91 -3.86
CA VAL A 59 -13.13 9.21 -3.22
C VAL A 59 -13.17 9.42 -1.70
N HIS A 60 -13.40 10.63 -1.22
CA HIS A 60 -13.56 10.91 0.21
C HIS A 60 -14.67 10.07 0.84
N ALA A 61 -15.84 9.96 0.18
CA ALA A 61 -16.94 9.14 0.68
C ALA A 61 -16.59 7.66 0.80
N LEU A 62 -15.75 7.14 -0.10
CA LEU A 62 -15.25 5.75 -0.04
C LEU A 62 -14.25 5.55 1.09
N VAL A 63 -13.31 6.48 1.24
CA VAL A 63 -12.20 6.35 2.21
C VAL A 63 -12.64 6.63 3.64
N ASP A 64 -13.67 7.46 3.84
CA ASP A 64 -14.24 7.77 5.16
C ASP A 64 -14.84 6.53 5.86
N ARG A 65 -15.06 5.47 5.11
CA ARG A 65 -15.54 4.18 5.65
C ARG A 65 -14.45 3.25 6.10
N LEU A 66 -13.18 3.56 5.78
CA LEU A 66 -12.04 2.73 6.13
C LEU A 66 -11.67 2.89 7.60
N GLU A 67 -11.20 1.81 8.20
CA GLU A 67 -10.64 1.87 9.54
C GLU A 67 -9.25 2.51 9.50
N VAL A 68 -9.08 3.58 10.27
CA VAL A 68 -7.82 4.29 10.41
C VAL A 68 -7.16 3.89 11.72
N VAL A 69 -6.02 3.24 11.66
CA VAL A 69 -5.22 2.89 12.84
C VAL A 69 -4.13 3.92 13.08
N ARG A 70 -3.75 4.10 14.33
CA ARG A 70 -2.66 4.99 14.72
C ARG A 70 -1.31 4.27 14.66
N TYR A 71 -0.25 5.04 14.43
CA TYR A 71 1.10 4.53 14.65
C TYR A 71 1.31 4.21 16.13
N SER A 72 1.87 3.07 16.41
CA SER A 72 2.37 2.73 17.73
C SER A 72 3.88 2.92 17.78
N ASP A 73 4.43 3.05 18.98
CA ASP A 73 5.89 3.05 19.16
C ASP A 73 6.51 1.74 18.67
N GLN A 74 5.77 0.64 18.77
CA GLN A 74 6.18 -0.66 18.23
C GLN A 74 6.26 -0.64 16.70
N ALA A 75 5.33 0.02 16.03
CA ALA A 75 5.35 0.15 14.57
C ALA A 75 6.56 0.97 14.11
N VAL A 76 6.87 2.06 14.79
CA VAL A 76 8.06 2.88 14.50
C VAL A 76 9.34 2.08 14.77
N ALA A 77 9.42 1.35 15.88
CA ALA A 77 10.55 0.49 16.18
C ALA A 77 10.72 -0.63 15.15
N ALA A 78 9.63 -1.25 14.72
CA ALA A 78 9.66 -2.24 13.63
C ALA A 78 10.17 -1.63 12.32
N ALA A 79 9.69 -0.44 11.96
CA ALA A 79 10.14 0.28 10.77
C ALA A 79 11.66 0.55 10.79
N ALA A 80 12.20 0.91 11.96
CA ALA A 80 13.63 1.20 12.13
C ALA A 80 14.53 -0.04 11.94
N THR A 81 14.00 -1.24 12.08
CA THR A 81 14.73 -2.50 11.91
C THR A 81 14.62 -3.10 10.51
N ILE A 82 13.76 -2.53 9.66
CA ILE A 82 13.57 -3.03 8.30
C ILE A 82 14.69 -2.50 7.40
N ASP A 83 15.56 -3.40 6.98
CA ASP A 83 16.65 -3.11 6.04
C ASP A 83 16.32 -3.70 4.66
N ALA A 84 15.45 -3.03 3.93
CA ALA A 84 15.02 -3.45 2.59
C ALA A 84 15.28 -2.38 1.51
N GLY A 85 16.09 -1.36 1.81
CA GLY A 85 16.33 -0.23 0.90
C GLY A 85 15.07 0.59 0.62
N LEU A 86 14.11 0.59 1.53
CA LEU A 86 12.88 1.35 1.42
C LEU A 86 13.07 2.81 1.82
N SER A 87 12.22 3.69 1.26
CA SER A 87 12.11 5.05 1.77
C SER A 87 11.60 5.05 3.22
N PRO A 88 11.82 6.13 4.00
CA PRO A 88 11.30 6.21 5.37
C PRO A 88 9.79 5.96 5.47
N PHE A 89 9.00 6.52 4.55
CA PHE A 89 7.54 6.33 4.54
C PHE A 89 7.14 4.89 4.22
N ALA A 90 7.80 4.27 3.26
CA ALA A 90 7.57 2.86 2.94
C ALA A 90 7.91 1.95 4.13
N SER A 91 8.99 2.23 4.84
CA SER A 91 9.37 1.52 6.06
C SER A 91 8.32 1.65 7.16
N ILE A 92 7.72 2.83 7.32
CA ILE A 92 6.64 3.05 8.31
C ILE A 92 5.39 2.24 7.93
N HIS A 93 4.99 2.23 6.67
CA HIS A 93 3.87 1.40 6.21
C HIS A 93 4.08 -0.07 6.56
N LEU A 94 5.25 -0.59 6.25
CA LEU A 94 5.57 -1.98 6.55
C LEU A 94 5.65 -2.23 8.07
N GLY A 95 6.26 -1.32 8.82
CA GLY A 95 6.33 -1.39 10.27
C GLY A 95 4.98 -1.47 10.95
N VAL A 96 4.00 -0.68 10.49
CA VAL A 96 2.62 -0.74 10.98
C VAL A 96 1.99 -2.09 10.69
N ALA A 97 2.11 -2.58 9.46
CA ALA A 97 1.52 -3.85 9.06
C ALA A 97 2.12 -5.04 9.85
N VAL A 98 3.43 -5.04 10.03
CA VAL A 98 4.14 -6.11 10.77
C VAL A 98 3.83 -6.07 12.27
N ALA A 99 3.71 -4.88 12.86
CA ALA A 99 3.44 -4.73 14.29
C ALA A 99 1.97 -4.97 14.66
N HIS A 100 1.05 -4.86 13.71
CA HIS A 100 -0.38 -5.04 13.99
C HIS A 100 -0.72 -6.54 14.07
N PRO A 101 -1.28 -7.02 15.19
CA PRO A 101 -1.43 -8.46 15.42
C PRO A 101 -2.42 -9.15 14.45
N ASP A 102 -3.38 -8.41 13.93
CA ASP A 102 -4.44 -8.98 13.09
C ASP A 102 -4.16 -8.83 11.58
N VAL A 103 -3.13 -8.09 11.20
CA VAL A 103 -2.77 -7.89 9.79
C VAL A 103 -2.04 -9.12 9.26
N THR A 104 -2.62 -9.73 8.23
CA THR A 104 -2.05 -10.89 7.53
C THR A 104 -1.76 -10.62 6.07
N ALA A 105 -2.25 -9.49 5.54
CA ALA A 105 -2.07 -9.12 4.14
C ALA A 105 -1.74 -7.64 3.98
N PHE A 106 -1.08 -7.33 2.88
CA PHE A 106 -0.60 -5.99 2.53
C PHE A 106 -1.05 -5.63 1.12
N ALA A 107 -1.89 -4.61 1.01
CA ALA A 107 -2.34 -4.10 -0.29
C ALA A 107 -1.41 -2.99 -0.77
N SER A 108 -0.73 -3.23 -1.89
CA SER A 108 0.23 -2.31 -2.48
C SER A 108 0.39 -2.53 -3.97
N TYR A 109 0.75 -1.48 -4.67
CA TYR A 109 1.20 -1.51 -6.07
C TYR A 109 2.64 -1.00 -6.21
N ASP A 110 3.34 -0.81 -5.11
CA ASP A 110 4.78 -0.53 -5.06
C ASP A 110 5.55 -1.84 -4.96
N GLY A 111 6.31 -2.18 -6.02
CA GLY A 111 7.01 -3.46 -6.11
C GLY A 111 8.04 -3.71 -5.02
N ARG A 112 8.77 -2.68 -4.59
CA ARG A 112 9.77 -2.82 -3.51
C ARG A 112 9.09 -3.05 -2.16
N LEU A 113 8.03 -2.31 -1.90
CA LEU A 113 7.27 -2.43 -0.66
C LEU A 113 6.53 -3.77 -0.59
N ALA A 114 5.94 -4.21 -1.71
CA ALA A 114 5.30 -5.51 -1.81
C ALA A 114 6.29 -6.66 -1.58
N ASP A 115 7.49 -6.59 -2.17
CA ASP A 115 8.54 -7.60 -1.97
C ASP A 115 8.98 -7.66 -0.50
N ALA A 116 9.20 -6.53 0.12
CA ALA A 116 9.55 -6.45 1.54
C ALA A 116 8.44 -6.99 2.44
N ALA A 117 7.18 -6.68 2.15
CA ALA A 117 6.03 -7.20 2.90
C ALA A 117 5.90 -8.72 2.76
N ALA A 118 6.08 -9.25 1.56
CA ALA A 118 6.10 -10.70 1.32
C ALA A 118 7.24 -11.39 2.09
N THR A 119 8.41 -10.79 2.13
CA THR A 119 9.56 -11.28 2.91
C THR A 119 9.25 -11.36 4.41
N HIS A 120 8.40 -10.47 4.92
CA HIS A 120 7.91 -10.48 6.30
C HIS A 120 6.70 -11.39 6.53
N GLY A 121 6.34 -12.21 5.55
CA GLY A 121 5.28 -13.21 5.68
C GLY A 121 3.86 -12.69 5.43
N LEU A 122 3.71 -11.48 4.91
CA LEU A 122 2.40 -10.92 4.56
C LEU A 122 1.98 -11.37 3.15
N GLU A 123 0.71 -11.71 3.00
CA GLU A 123 0.11 -11.93 1.70
C GLU A 123 0.00 -10.60 0.93
N ILE A 124 0.37 -10.59 -0.34
CA ILE A 124 0.31 -9.38 -1.15
C ILE A 124 -1.01 -9.32 -1.92
N VAL A 125 -1.70 -8.20 -1.78
CA VAL A 125 -2.96 -7.90 -2.44
C VAL A 125 -2.74 -6.79 -3.45
N SER A 126 -2.79 -7.13 -4.73
CA SER A 126 -2.64 -6.18 -5.85
C SER A 126 -3.59 -6.59 -6.99
N PRO A 127 -4.90 -6.35 -6.81
CA PRO A 127 -5.90 -6.74 -7.81
C PRO A 127 -5.56 -6.24 -9.20
N GLY A 128 -5.67 -7.12 -10.20
CA GLY A 128 -5.31 -6.84 -11.59
C GLY A 128 -3.88 -7.23 -11.97
N LEU A 129 -3.02 -7.51 -11.01
CA LEU A 129 -1.65 -7.96 -11.25
C LEU A 129 -1.51 -9.46 -10.94
N ALA A 130 -0.60 -10.11 -11.67
CA ALA A 130 -0.32 -11.53 -11.47
C ALA A 130 0.43 -11.76 -10.15
N ASP A 131 0.22 -12.93 -9.53
CA ASP A 131 0.97 -13.33 -8.35
C ASP A 131 2.48 -13.27 -8.60
N GLY A 132 3.21 -12.73 -7.63
CA GLY A 132 4.67 -12.61 -7.75
C GLY A 132 5.16 -11.47 -8.64
N TRP A 133 4.26 -10.59 -9.12
CA TRP A 133 4.63 -9.45 -9.98
C TRP A 133 5.73 -8.57 -9.39
N TRP A 134 5.78 -8.45 -8.07
CA TRP A 134 6.78 -7.63 -7.34
C TRP A 134 8.21 -8.14 -7.47
N HIS A 135 8.42 -9.41 -7.77
CA HIS A 135 9.76 -9.97 -8.00
C HIS A 135 10.45 -9.39 -9.23
N ALA A 136 9.71 -8.93 -10.24
CA ALA A 136 10.27 -8.32 -11.44
C ALA A 136 10.95 -6.97 -11.13
N GLY A 137 10.39 -6.19 -10.19
CA GLY A 137 10.96 -4.92 -9.73
C GLY A 137 12.29 -5.11 -9.00
N THR A 138 12.40 -6.15 -8.20
CA THR A 138 13.62 -6.48 -7.45
C THR A 138 14.76 -6.90 -8.38
N ARG A 139 14.48 -7.68 -9.44
CA ARG A 139 15.48 -8.09 -10.46
C ARG A 139 16.01 -6.88 -11.22
N ALA A 140 15.16 -5.92 -11.57
CA ALA A 140 15.59 -4.72 -12.29
C ALA A 140 16.52 -3.83 -11.45
N ALA A 141 16.28 -3.76 -10.12
CA ALA A 141 17.12 -3.02 -9.19
C ALA A 141 18.46 -3.71 -8.89
N ALA A 142 18.54 -5.03 -9.03
CA ALA A 142 19.75 -5.82 -8.81
C ALA A 142 20.70 -5.89 -10.02
N ARG A 143 20.29 -5.33 -11.17
CA ARG A 143 21.15 -5.31 -12.36
C ARG A 143 22.23 -4.24 -12.20
N PRO A 144 23.51 -4.59 -12.11
CA PRO A 144 24.56 -3.59 -12.06
C PRO A 144 24.55 -2.75 -13.34
N PRO A 145 24.93 -1.46 -13.25
CA PRO A 145 25.06 -0.63 -14.44
C PRO A 145 26.03 -1.32 -15.39
N ALA A 146 25.65 -1.41 -16.66
CA ALA A 146 26.52 -1.91 -17.70
C ALA A 146 27.78 -1.04 -17.70
N LEU A 147 28.94 -1.65 -17.42
CA LEU A 147 30.22 -1.00 -17.57
C LEU A 147 30.40 -0.72 -19.07
N SER A 148 30.30 0.53 -19.42
CA SER A 148 30.68 1.03 -20.75
C SER A 148 32.17 1.19 -20.84
#